data_66f43922051be5ef5d4ba1199b179ef1
#
_entry.id   66f43922051be5ef5d4ba1199b179ef1
#
_cell.length_a   1.000
_cell.length_b   1.000
_cell.length_c   1.000
_cell.angle_alpha   90.00
_cell.angle_beta   90.00
_cell.angle_gamma   90.00
#
_symmetry.space_group_name_H-M   'P 1'
#
loop_
_entity.id
_entity.type
_entity.pdbx_description
1 polymer ?
#
loop_
_entity_poly.entity_id
_entity_poly.type
_entity_poly.pdbx_seq_one_letter_code
_entity_poly.pdbx_strand_id
1 'polypeptide(L)'
;ACGLDCKMREEEQQASVLRIVGQHLLTPKGLRSLSPRNPRYKNRCEGDEAVRAEASMNGSVWVWPLWFYVKASFDLGGREFLPRAEELLARFGEEIQSYGIGSINELFDGDPPHAPWGAVSQAWSVGAVLMIRETTERWRRRRGHGLLPGLRKKR
;
A
#
# COMPACT_ATOMS: atom_id res chain seq x y z
N ALA A 1 -7.51 7.70 -6.96
CA ALA A 1 -8.71 7.48 -7.79
C ALA A 1 -9.19 6.03 -7.73
N CYS A 2 -8.30 5.03 -7.94
CA CYS A 2 -8.73 3.62 -8.00
C CYS A 2 -9.22 3.06 -6.65
N GLY A 3 -8.70 3.54 -5.53
CA GLY A 3 -9.06 3.06 -4.18
C GLY A 3 -10.19 3.82 -3.50
N LEU A 4 -10.87 4.72 -4.21
CA LEU A 4 -12.03 5.47 -3.70
C LEU A 4 -13.33 4.76 -4.09
N ASP A 5 -14.39 5.01 -3.32
CA ASP A 5 -15.72 4.45 -3.61
C ASP A 5 -16.30 4.99 -4.92
N CYS A 6 -15.93 6.22 -5.31
CA CYS A 6 -16.24 6.80 -6.61
C CYS A 6 -15.14 6.44 -7.62
N LYS A 7 -15.45 5.52 -8.52
CA LYS A 7 -14.52 5.08 -9.57
C LYS A 7 -14.47 6.12 -10.69
N MET A 8 -13.31 6.69 -10.91
CA MET A 8 -13.07 7.70 -11.95
C MET A 8 -12.48 7.14 -13.24
N ARG A 9 -12.24 5.82 -13.32
CA ARG A 9 -11.57 5.17 -14.44
C ARG A 9 -12.25 3.86 -14.79
N GLU A 10 -12.17 3.49 -16.07
CA GLU A 10 -12.57 2.17 -16.55
C GLU A 10 -11.71 1.06 -15.91
N GLU A 11 -12.26 -0.16 -15.82
CA GLU A 11 -11.60 -1.29 -15.13
C GLU A 11 -10.22 -1.63 -15.72
N GLU A 12 -10.07 -1.58 -17.05
CA GLU A 12 -8.77 -1.80 -17.71
C GLU A 12 -7.71 -0.77 -17.31
N GLN A 13 -8.12 0.51 -17.20
CA GLN A 13 -7.24 1.57 -16.75
C GLN A 13 -6.86 1.39 -15.28
N GLN A 14 -7.79 0.96 -14.43
CA GLN A 14 -7.52 0.66 -13.02
C GLN A 14 -6.54 -0.50 -12.90
N ALA A 15 -6.75 -1.59 -13.64
CA ALA A 15 -5.84 -2.75 -13.67
C ALA A 15 -4.43 -2.35 -14.12
N SER A 16 -4.32 -1.51 -15.16
CA SER A 16 -3.03 -1.00 -15.63
C SER A 16 -2.31 -0.17 -14.58
N VAL A 17 -3.02 0.74 -13.89
CA VAL A 17 -2.46 1.55 -12.80
C VAL A 17 -1.97 0.66 -11.66
N LEU A 18 -2.78 -0.30 -11.20
CA LEU A 18 -2.40 -1.20 -10.11
C LEU A 18 -1.18 -2.06 -10.47
N ARG A 19 -1.12 -2.53 -11.71
CA ARG A 19 0.04 -3.28 -12.21
C ARG A 19 1.32 -2.43 -12.14
N ILE A 20 1.28 -1.19 -12.62
CA ILE A 20 2.43 -0.28 -12.60
C ILE A 20 2.83 0.08 -11.17
N VAL A 21 1.87 0.39 -10.30
CA VAL A 21 2.12 0.67 -8.88
C VAL A 21 2.76 -0.55 -8.21
N GLY A 22 2.21 -1.75 -8.44
CA GLY A 22 2.76 -2.99 -7.89
C GLY A 22 4.19 -3.30 -8.36
N GLN A 23 4.51 -2.99 -9.63
CA GLN A 23 5.83 -3.25 -10.20
C GLN A 23 6.90 -2.23 -9.78
N HIS A 24 6.54 -0.97 -9.56
CA HIS A 24 7.52 0.11 -9.40
C HIS A 24 7.51 0.78 -8.03
N LEU A 25 6.39 0.75 -7.31
CA LEU A 25 6.27 1.47 -6.04
C LEU A 25 6.07 0.55 -4.84
N LEU A 26 5.47 -0.62 -5.02
CA LEU A 26 5.15 -1.51 -3.91
C LEU A 26 6.44 -2.08 -3.27
N THR A 27 6.46 -2.00 -1.93
CA THR A 27 7.50 -2.58 -1.08
C THR A 27 6.86 -3.38 0.06
N PRO A 28 7.62 -4.15 0.84
CA PRO A 28 7.10 -4.81 2.04
C PRO A 28 6.55 -3.87 3.11
N LYS A 29 6.95 -2.58 3.10
CA LYS A 29 6.61 -1.57 4.13
C LYS A 29 5.57 -0.54 3.66
N GLY A 30 5.15 -0.57 2.39
CA GLY A 30 4.23 0.42 1.82
C GLY A 30 4.49 0.75 0.37
N LEU A 31 4.15 1.96 -0.04
CA LEU A 31 4.40 2.44 -1.41
C LEU A 31 5.45 3.54 -1.44
N ARG A 32 6.42 3.42 -2.34
CA ARG A 32 7.37 4.51 -2.64
C ARG A 32 6.64 5.74 -3.17
N SER A 33 7.08 6.91 -2.77
CA SER A 33 6.59 8.19 -3.29
C SER A 33 7.04 8.46 -4.72
N LEU A 34 8.16 7.84 -5.15
CA LEU A 34 8.69 7.93 -6.51
C LEU A 34 9.32 6.60 -6.93
N SER A 35 9.21 6.27 -8.23
CA SER A 35 9.83 5.06 -8.78
C SER A 35 11.35 5.15 -8.79
N PRO A 36 12.09 4.07 -8.46
CA PRO A 36 13.56 4.00 -8.60
C PRO A 36 14.08 4.26 -10.02
N ARG A 37 13.21 4.20 -11.03
CA ARG A 37 13.57 4.52 -12.42
C ARG A 37 13.60 6.03 -12.71
N ASN A 38 13.09 6.85 -11.80
CA ASN A 38 13.11 8.31 -11.99
C ASN A 38 14.47 8.86 -11.59
N PRO A 39 15.10 9.76 -12.39
CA PRO A 39 16.40 10.35 -12.07
C PRO A 39 16.46 11.11 -10.74
N ARG A 40 15.31 11.62 -10.25
CA ARG A 40 15.20 12.31 -8.96
C ARG A 40 15.01 11.39 -7.77
N TYR A 41 15.00 10.07 -7.97
CA TYR A 41 14.77 9.11 -6.91
C TYR A 41 15.83 9.21 -5.81
N LYS A 42 15.39 9.28 -4.57
CA LYS A 42 16.20 9.28 -3.36
C LYS A 42 15.93 7.98 -2.61
N ASN A 43 16.92 7.13 -2.51
CA ASN A 43 16.79 5.82 -1.88
C ASN A 43 16.80 5.86 -0.35
N ARG A 44 17.35 6.95 0.25
CA ARG A 44 17.48 7.14 1.69
C ARG A 44 16.92 8.46 2.16
N CYS A 45 16.31 8.45 3.33
CA CYS A 45 15.78 9.63 4.02
C CYS A 45 16.77 10.14 5.07
N GLU A 46 18.02 10.40 4.68
CA GLU A 46 19.12 10.82 5.57
C GLU A 46 19.69 12.17 5.14
N GLY A 47 20.43 12.85 6.03
CA GLY A 47 21.00 14.16 5.80
C GLY A 47 20.34 15.26 6.66
N ASP A 48 20.46 16.50 6.23
CA ASP A 48 19.80 17.64 6.88
C ASP A 48 18.27 17.66 6.60
N GLU A 49 17.58 18.62 7.18
CA GLU A 49 16.11 18.71 7.07
C GLU A 49 15.63 18.87 5.62
N ALA A 50 16.31 19.67 4.82
CA ALA A 50 15.94 19.93 3.44
C ALA A 50 16.12 18.67 2.56
N VAL A 51 17.23 17.95 2.77
CA VAL A 51 17.51 16.68 2.07
C VAL A 51 16.50 15.61 2.46
N ARG A 52 16.14 15.48 3.74
CA ARG A 52 15.12 14.55 4.19
C ARG A 52 13.74 14.90 3.66
N ALA A 53 13.38 16.19 3.64
CA ALA A 53 12.12 16.65 3.06
C ALA A 53 12.02 16.31 1.55
N GLU A 54 13.12 16.52 0.80
CA GLU A 54 13.18 16.09 -0.61
C GLU A 54 13.02 14.58 -0.76
N ALA A 55 13.74 13.79 0.05
CA ALA A 55 13.69 12.33 -0.01
C ALA A 55 12.30 11.77 0.32
N SER A 56 11.60 12.37 1.28
CA SER A 56 10.24 11.96 1.66
C SER A 56 9.26 11.99 0.49
N MET A 57 9.44 12.95 -0.42
CA MET A 57 8.60 13.14 -1.61
C MET A 57 9.13 12.44 -2.85
N ASN A 58 10.39 12.03 -2.87
CA ASN A 58 11.08 11.52 -4.05
C ASN A 58 11.70 10.12 -3.86
N GLY A 59 11.11 9.26 -3.05
CA GLY A 59 11.60 7.88 -2.93
C GLY A 59 11.18 7.16 -1.67
N SER A 60 11.03 7.86 -0.55
CA SER A 60 10.62 7.24 0.71
C SER A 60 9.33 6.45 0.57
N VAL A 61 9.24 5.38 1.35
CA VAL A 61 8.08 4.49 1.40
C VAL A 61 7.10 5.01 2.44
N TRP A 62 5.86 5.21 2.04
CA TRP A 62 4.76 5.62 2.89
C TRP A 62 3.79 4.47 3.11
N VAL A 63 3.31 4.30 4.34
CA VAL A 63 2.38 3.22 4.70
C VAL A 63 0.95 3.55 4.27
N TRP A 64 0.50 4.78 4.47
CA TRP A 64 -0.89 5.18 4.27
C TRP A 64 -1.44 4.94 2.84
N PRO A 65 -0.65 5.07 1.74
CA PRO A 65 -1.18 4.81 0.41
C PRO A 65 -1.41 3.32 0.13
N LEU A 66 -0.78 2.44 0.91
CA LEU A 66 -0.91 0.99 0.75
C LEU A 66 -2.36 0.53 0.91
N TRP A 67 -3.14 1.16 1.81
CA TRP A 67 -4.54 0.80 1.96
C TRP A 67 -5.34 1.01 0.66
N PHE A 68 -5.12 2.13 -0.04
CA PHE A 68 -5.80 2.39 -1.32
C PHE A 68 -5.41 1.38 -2.39
N TYR A 69 -4.15 0.96 -2.42
CA TYR A 69 -3.69 -0.10 -3.30
C TYR A 69 -4.37 -1.44 -3.00
N VAL A 70 -4.39 -1.85 -1.73
CA VAL A 70 -5.03 -3.10 -1.29
C VAL A 70 -6.53 -3.08 -1.56
N LYS A 71 -7.21 -1.97 -1.22
CA LYS A 71 -8.65 -1.83 -1.50
C LYS A 71 -8.96 -1.95 -2.99
N ALA A 72 -8.24 -1.21 -3.83
CA ALA A 72 -8.44 -1.25 -5.27
C ALA A 72 -8.10 -2.62 -5.87
N SER A 73 -7.10 -3.32 -5.33
CA SER A 73 -6.75 -4.68 -5.75
C SER A 73 -7.85 -5.69 -5.41
N PHE A 74 -8.49 -5.56 -4.24
CA PHE A 74 -9.68 -6.36 -3.92
C PHE A 74 -10.89 -6.01 -4.77
N ASP A 75 -11.09 -4.73 -5.09
CA ASP A 75 -12.22 -4.30 -5.92
C ASP A 75 -12.14 -4.87 -7.35
N LEU A 76 -10.94 -5.09 -7.88
CA LEU A 76 -10.72 -5.69 -9.20
C LEU A 76 -10.53 -7.21 -9.17
N GLY A 77 -9.67 -7.71 -8.29
CA GLY A 77 -9.27 -9.12 -8.24
C GLY A 77 -10.08 -9.96 -7.25
N GLY A 78 -10.96 -9.32 -6.47
CA GLY A 78 -11.76 -10.04 -5.50
C GLY A 78 -10.92 -10.87 -4.54
N ARG A 79 -11.39 -12.10 -4.28
CA ARG A 79 -10.74 -13.01 -3.35
C ARG A 79 -9.36 -13.52 -3.81
N GLU A 80 -9.05 -13.44 -5.09
CA GLU A 80 -7.75 -13.86 -5.62
C GLU A 80 -6.59 -13.05 -5.05
N PHE A 81 -6.87 -11.81 -4.63
CA PHE A 81 -5.87 -10.95 -3.97
C PHE A 81 -5.61 -11.29 -2.49
N LEU A 82 -6.43 -12.15 -1.87
CA LEU A 82 -6.38 -12.45 -0.44
C LEU A 82 -4.98 -12.92 0.05
N PRO A 83 -4.29 -13.88 -0.62
CA PRO A 83 -2.97 -14.31 -0.17
C PRO A 83 -1.94 -13.18 -0.15
N ARG A 84 -2.02 -12.27 -1.13
CA ARG A 84 -1.12 -11.13 -1.20
C ARG A 84 -1.39 -10.10 -0.10
N ALA A 85 -2.65 -9.85 0.23
CA ALA A 85 -3.01 -8.96 1.33
C ALA A 85 -2.55 -9.52 2.68
N GLU A 86 -2.65 -10.82 2.89
CA GLU A 86 -2.18 -11.51 4.09
C GLU A 86 -0.63 -11.44 4.22
N GLU A 87 0.09 -11.63 3.12
CA GLU A 87 1.54 -11.47 3.09
C GLU A 87 1.96 -10.04 3.49
N LEU A 88 1.30 -9.02 2.92
CA LEU A 88 1.57 -7.62 3.27
C LEU A 88 1.32 -7.34 4.75
N LEU A 89 0.22 -7.86 5.31
CA LEU A 89 -0.09 -7.69 6.74
C LEU A 89 0.94 -8.38 7.66
N ALA A 90 1.44 -9.55 7.29
CA ALA A 90 2.43 -10.28 8.09
C ALA A 90 3.71 -9.43 8.29
N ARG A 91 4.13 -8.66 7.29
CA ARG A 91 5.31 -7.78 7.37
C ARG A 91 5.15 -6.67 8.41
N PHE A 92 3.94 -6.16 8.63
CA PHE A 92 3.67 -5.19 9.68
C PHE A 92 3.66 -5.83 11.08
N GLY A 93 3.32 -7.11 11.20
CA GLY A 93 3.47 -7.85 12.45
C GLY A 93 4.91 -7.90 12.94
N GLU A 94 5.89 -8.07 12.04
CA GLU A 94 7.32 -7.99 12.34
C GLU A 94 7.74 -6.56 12.71
N GLU A 95 7.25 -5.55 11.99
CA GLU A 95 7.56 -4.13 12.23
C GLU A 95 7.14 -3.65 13.61
N ILE A 96 5.93 -3.98 14.04
CA ILE A 96 5.38 -3.61 15.36
C ILE A 96 6.25 -4.15 16.51
N GLN A 97 7.00 -5.23 16.29
CA GLN A 97 7.87 -5.82 17.30
C GLN A 97 9.31 -5.29 17.27
N SER A 98 9.75 -4.72 16.16
CA SER A 98 11.15 -4.36 15.95
C SER A 98 11.48 -2.90 16.26
N TYR A 99 10.67 -1.95 15.83
CA TYR A 99 10.91 -0.52 16.00
C TYR A 99 9.63 0.20 16.39
N GLY A 100 9.72 1.08 17.41
CA GLY A 100 8.53 1.80 17.90
C GLY A 100 7.56 0.95 18.72
N ILE A 101 7.90 -0.23 19.06
CA ILE A 101 7.19 -1.31 19.80
C ILE A 101 5.70 -1.03 20.03
N GLY A 102 4.85 -1.71 19.26
CA GLY A 102 3.39 -1.57 19.34
C GLY A 102 2.81 -0.52 18.38
N SER A 103 3.64 0.12 17.55
CA SER A 103 3.20 1.13 16.58
C SER A 103 3.90 0.99 15.23
N ILE A 104 3.56 1.89 14.29
CA ILE A 104 4.07 1.90 12.92
C ILE A 104 4.57 3.29 12.60
N ASN A 105 5.79 3.35 12.05
CA ASN A 105 6.46 4.58 11.67
C ASN A 105 5.74 5.34 10.56
N GLU A 106 6.10 6.61 10.45
CA GLU A 106 5.58 7.50 9.43
C GLU A 106 5.96 7.06 8.03
N LEU A 107 7.27 6.82 7.81
CA LEU A 107 7.82 6.44 6.53
C LEU A 107 9.08 5.58 6.69
N PHE A 108 9.57 5.03 5.59
CA PHE A 108 10.78 4.21 5.53
C PHE A 108 11.65 4.62 4.34
N ASP A 109 12.92 4.21 4.35
CA ASP A 109 13.81 4.34 3.21
C ASP A 109 13.22 3.68 1.96
N GLY A 110 13.51 4.27 0.79
CA GLY A 110 13.05 3.75 -0.49
C GLY A 110 13.61 2.37 -0.84
N ASP A 111 14.86 2.10 -0.44
CA ASP A 111 15.55 0.84 -0.72
C ASP A 111 15.71 -0.01 0.54
N PRO A 112 15.85 -1.34 0.39
CA PRO A 112 16.14 -2.25 1.50
C PRO A 112 17.38 -1.80 2.30
N PRO A 113 17.35 -2.01 3.62
CA PRO A 113 16.39 -2.77 4.42
C PRO A 113 15.11 -1.99 4.76
N HIS A 114 14.87 -0.81 4.15
CA HIS A 114 13.74 0.06 4.45
C HIS A 114 13.77 0.53 5.91
N ALA A 115 14.87 1.22 6.29
CA ALA A 115 15.03 1.77 7.62
C ALA A 115 13.90 2.75 7.96
N PRO A 116 13.37 2.74 9.19
CA PRO A 116 12.28 3.60 9.61
C PRO A 116 12.73 5.04 9.82
N TRP A 117 11.90 6.00 9.44
CA TRP A 117 12.11 7.43 9.58
C TRP A 117 10.83 8.18 9.98
N GLY A 118 10.97 9.47 10.30
CA GLY A 118 9.85 10.32 10.69
C GLY A 118 9.36 10.03 12.10
N ALA A 119 8.06 10.22 12.33
CA ALA A 119 7.46 9.93 13.63
C ALA A 119 7.42 8.42 13.89
N VAL A 120 7.88 8.02 15.10
CA VAL A 120 7.94 6.61 15.53
C VAL A 120 6.55 5.97 15.60
N SER A 121 5.52 6.77 15.88
CA SER A 121 4.13 6.33 15.93
C SER A 121 3.29 7.32 15.12
N GLN A 122 2.84 6.92 13.93
CA GLN A 122 2.08 7.79 13.05
C GLN A 122 0.66 7.27 12.85
N ALA A 123 -0.32 8.11 13.21
CA ALA A 123 -1.74 7.73 13.21
C ALA A 123 -2.23 7.24 11.84
N TRP A 124 -1.86 7.89 10.73
CA TRP A 124 -2.28 7.43 9.39
C TRP A 124 -1.61 6.13 8.95
N SER A 125 -0.39 5.83 9.45
CA SER A 125 0.25 4.53 9.19
C SER A 125 -0.47 3.41 9.92
N VAL A 126 -0.74 3.61 11.22
CA VAL A 126 -1.52 2.67 12.03
C VAL A 126 -2.93 2.49 11.46
N GLY A 127 -3.60 3.59 11.14
CA GLY A 127 -4.94 3.57 10.54
C GLY A 127 -4.99 2.80 9.23
N ALA A 128 -4.00 3.00 8.34
CA ALA A 128 -3.93 2.27 7.08
C ALA A 128 -3.80 0.74 7.29
N VAL A 129 -2.93 0.30 8.21
CA VAL A 129 -2.76 -1.13 8.51
C VAL A 129 -4.02 -1.73 9.12
N LEU A 130 -4.71 -1.01 10.02
CA LEU A 130 -5.99 -1.46 10.56
C LEU A 130 -7.05 -1.59 9.47
N MET A 131 -7.14 -0.65 8.53
CA MET A 131 -8.07 -0.70 7.40
C MET A 131 -7.74 -1.83 6.43
N ILE A 132 -6.46 -2.11 6.18
CA ILE A 132 -6.01 -3.26 5.38
C ILE A 132 -6.44 -4.56 6.07
N ARG A 133 -6.20 -4.69 7.37
CA ARG A 133 -6.59 -5.85 8.16
C ARG A 133 -8.11 -6.08 8.10
N GLU A 134 -8.89 -5.06 8.39
CA GLU A 134 -10.36 -5.16 8.34
C GLU A 134 -10.86 -5.59 6.96
N THR A 135 -10.32 -4.96 5.90
CA THR A 135 -10.69 -5.30 4.52
C THR A 135 -10.33 -6.75 4.19
N THR A 136 -9.14 -7.19 4.57
CA THR A 136 -8.68 -8.58 4.36
C THR A 136 -9.55 -9.58 5.09
N GLU A 137 -9.90 -9.32 6.36
CA GLU A 137 -10.79 -10.18 7.14
C GLU A 137 -12.20 -10.23 6.57
N ARG A 138 -12.72 -9.10 6.07
CA ARG A 138 -14.02 -9.04 5.39
C ARG A 138 -14.04 -9.94 4.15
N TRP A 139 -12.99 -9.92 3.33
CA TRP A 139 -12.85 -10.79 2.17
C TRP A 139 -12.63 -12.26 2.55
N ARG A 140 -11.93 -12.54 3.63
CA ARG A 140 -11.76 -13.90 4.17
C ARG A 140 -13.12 -14.51 4.60
N ARG A 141 -13.98 -13.73 5.27
CA ARG A 141 -15.30 -14.17 5.75
C ARG A 141 -16.34 -14.34 4.64
N ARG A 142 -16.19 -13.68 3.50
CA ARG A 142 -17.04 -13.89 2.34
C ARG A 142 -16.84 -15.31 1.81
N ARG A 143 -17.54 -16.30 2.41
CA ARG A 143 -17.61 -17.67 1.90
C ARG A 143 -18.14 -17.59 0.48
N GLY A 144 -17.48 -18.31 -0.46
CA GLY A 144 -17.71 -18.24 -1.89
C GLY A 144 -19.19 -18.35 -2.29
N HIS A 145 -19.87 -17.24 -2.34
CA HIS A 145 -21.02 -17.07 -3.19
C HIS A 145 -20.44 -16.54 -4.50
N GLY A 146 -20.18 -17.48 -5.40
CA GLY A 146 -19.89 -17.13 -6.78
C GLY A 146 -21.05 -16.33 -7.34
N LEU A 147 -20.74 -15.08 -7.61
CA LEU A 147 -21.43 -14.27 -8.63
C LEU A 147 -20.60 -12.99 -8.77
N LEU A 148 -19.87 -12.89 -9.86
CA LEU A 148 -19.33 -11.64 -10.36
C LEU A 148 -20.49 -10.63 -10.44
N PRO A 149 -20.47 -9.48 -9.75
CA PRO A 149 -21.43 -8.44 -10.04
C PRO A 149 -21.00 -7.78 -11.35
N GLY A 150 -21.66 -8.13 -12.45
CA GLY A 150 -21.40 -7.39 -13.68
C GLY A 150 -21.79 -8.04 -15.00
N LEU A 151 -22.39 -9.24 -15.04
CA LEU A 151 -23.01 -9.76 -16.27
C LEU A 151 -24.53 -9.55 -16.22
N ARG A 152 -25.00 -8.30 -16.32
CA ARG A 152 -26.34 -8.04 -16.81
C ARG A 152 -26.37 -8.34 -18.29
N LYS A 153 -26.92 -9.50 -18.68
CA LYS A 153 -27.33 -9.78 -20.05
C LYS A 153 -28.25 -8.63 -20.50
N LYS A 154 -27.82 -7.86 -21.50
CA LYS A 154 -28.72 -7.04 -22.31
C LYS A 154 -29.65 -8.02 -23.02
N ARG A 155 -30.93 -7.92 -22.75
CA ARG A 155 -32.00 -8.31 -23.66
C ARG A 155 -32.38 -7.08 -24.49
#